data_eb742a4584676a3413d3f201acb52dd3
#
_entry.id   eb742a4584676a3413d3f201acb52dd3
#
_cell.length_a   1.000
_cell.length_b   1.000
_cell.length_c   1.000
_cell.angle_alpha   90.00
_cell.angle_beta   90.00
_cell.angle_gamma   90.00
#
_symmetry.space_group_name_H-M   'P 1'
#
loop_
_entity.id
_entity.type
_entity.pdbx_description
1 polymer ?
#
loop_
_entity_poly.entity_id
_entity_poly.type
_entity_poly.pdbx_seq_one_letter_code
_entity_poly.pdbx_strand_id
1 'polypeptide(L)'
;MSSIYKRKRNGKEDGYVMYSTYAYDPLKNKKRYFNITIGKLGPSLSWDDCKKQKKELDRTFKSKEAGKSEMNLKTAIDTFYNYKLSKNRKMQESSKKLTQYHLNKFNNTISKRYGSGIMVKHIDIKILAWYYALRTKELKESSMNVHRRIIDSFLKWSKN
;
A
#
# COMPACT_ATOMS: atom_id res chain seq x y z
N MET A 1 -14.16 -11.28 -6.35
CA MET A 1 -14.13 -11.90 -7.70
C MET A 1 -13.91 -10.82 -8.75
N SER A 2 -13.12 -11.11 -9.78
CA SER A 2 -12.90 -10.22 -10.93
C SER A 2 -13.65 -10.75 -12.15
N SER A 3 -14.11 -9.87 -13.00
CA SER A 3 -14.82 -10.23 -14.24
C SER A 3 -14.33 -9.39 -15.41
N ILE A 4 -14.48 -9.94 -16.63
CA ILE A 4 -14.41 -9.17 -17.86
C ILE A 4 -15.76 -9.21 -18.54
N TYR A 5 -16.17 -8.10 -19.11
CA TYR A 5 -17.46 -7.99 -19.80
C TYR A 5 -17.37 -6.97 -20.95
N LYS A 6 -18.27 -7.13 -21.91
CA LYS A 6 -18.43 -6.14 -22.99
C LYS A 6 -19.18 -4.93 -22.46
N ARG A 7 -18.63 -3.74 -22.69
CA ARG A 7 -19.28 -2.51 -22.29
C ARG A 7 -20.54 -2.27 -23.11
N LYS A 8 -21.60 -1.84 -22.42
CA LYS A 8 -22.84 -1.39 -23.07
C LYS A 8 -22.93 0.14 -22.92
N ARG A 9 -23.25 0.82 -24.01
CA ARG A 9 -23.58 2.24 -24.04
C ARG A 9 -24.94 2.42 -24.70
N ASN A 10 -25.87 3.07 -24.03
CA ASN A 10 -27.26 3.21 -24.48
C ASN A 10 -27.92 1.85 -24.83
N GLY A 11 -27.67 0.83 -24.03
CA GLY A 11 -28.23 -0.53 -24.22
C GLY A 11 -27.54 -1.39 -25.28
N LYS A 12 -26.65 -0.84 -26.11
CA LYS A 12 -25.91 -1.55 -27.17
C LYS A 12 -24.45 -1.78 -26.80
N GLU A 13 -23.90 -2.94 -27.22
CA GLU A 13 -22.46 -3.22 -27.08
C GLU A 13 -21.67 -2.29 -28.01
N ASP A 14 -20.66 -1.59 -27.48
CA ASP A 14 -19.81 -0.66 -28.24
C ASP A 14 -18.47 -1.29 -28.63
N GLY A 15 -18.32 -2.60 -28.42
CA GLY A 15 -17.14 -3.38 -28.76
C GLY A 15 -15.99 -3.27 -27.75
N TYR A 16 -16.08 -2.43 -26.72
CA TYR A 16 -15.08 -2.34 -25.69
C TYR A 16 -15.24 -3.42 -24.63
N VAL A 17 -14.10 -3.96 -24.18
CA VAL A 17 -14.03 -4.92 -23.07
C VAL A 17 -13.54 -4.19 -21.82
N MET A 18 -14.27 -4.40 -20.74
CA MET A 18 -13.97 -3.86 -19.43
C MET A 18 -13.52 -4.99 -18.49
N TYR A 19 -12.53 -4.71 -17.68
CA TYR A 19 -12.18 -5.49 -16.51
C TYR A 19 -12.75 -4.83 -15.27
N SER A 20 -13.41 -5.59 -14.42
CA SER A 20 -13.95 -5.13 -13.14
C SER A 20 -13.46 -6.01 -12.00
N THR A 21 -13.02 -5.40 -10.92
CA THR A 21 -12.67 -6.11 -9.69
C THR A 21 -13.00 -5.27 -8.48
N TYR A 22 -13.31 -5.95 -7.37
CA TYR A 22 -13.48 -5.32 -6.07
C TYR A 22 -12.22 -5.58 -5.26
N ALA A 23 -11.39 -4.55 -5.11
CA ALA A 23 -10.07 -4.67 -4.50
C ALA A 23 -9.80 -3.53 -3.52
N TYR A 24 -8.81 -3.72 -2.67
CA TYR A 24 -8.38 -2.71 -1.72
C TYR A 24 -7.65 -1.56 -2.44
N ASP A 25 -8.08 -0.32 -2.14
CA ASP A 25 -7.43 0.91 -2.59
C ASP A 25 -6.56 1.47 -1.45
N PRO A 26 -5.24 1.34 -1.53
CA PRO A 26 -4.34 1.81 -0.48
C PRO A 26 -4.39 3.33 -0.27
N LEU A 27 -4.72 4.11 -1.32
CA LEU A 27 -4.84 5.56 -1.22
C LEU A 27 -6.08 5.99 -0.45
N LYS A 28 -7.17 5.24 -0.59
CA LYS A 28 -8.46 5.54 0.07
C LYS A 28 -8.70 4.72 1.33
N ASN A 29 -7.81 3.79 1.65
CA ASN A 29 -7.89 2.88 2.81
C ASN A 29 -9.22 2.12 2.90
N LYS A 30 -9.78 1.71 1.76
CA LYS A 30 -11.03 0.96 1.68
C LYS A 30 -11.09 0.09 0.43
N LYS A 31 -11.88 -0.97 0.48
CA LYS A 31 -12.21 -1.74 -0.73
C LYS A 31 -13.15 -0.93 -1.62
N ARG A 32 -12.92 -0.97 -2.92
CA ARG A 32 -13.78 -0.36 -3.92
C ARG A 32 -13.75 -1.13 -5.24
N TYR A 33 -14.69 -0.82 -6.10
CA TYR A 33 -14.68 -1.30 -7.47
C TYR A 33 -13.66 -0.54 -8.31
N PHE A 34 -12.89 -1.28 -9.09
CA PHE A 34 -12.02 -0.78 -10.13
C PHE A 34 -12.57 -1.27 -11.46
N ASN A 35 -12.76 -0.33 -12.39
CA ASN A 35 -13.15 -0.61 -13.76
C ASN A 35 -12.04 -0.12 -14.68
N ILE A 36 -11.45 -1.03 -15.44
CA ILE A 36 -10.33 -0.75 -16.35
C ILE A 36 -10.77 -1.14 -17.75
N THR A 37 -10.59 -0.26 -18.71
CA THR A 37 -10.79 -0.59 -20.12
C THR A 37 -9.61 -1.42 -20.61
N ILE A 38 -9.87 -2.64 -21.07
CA ILE A 38 -8.85 -3.51 -21.67
C ILE A 38 -8.56 -3.03 -23.10
N GLY A 39 -9.62 -2.83 -23.89
CA GLY A 39 -9.52 -2.38 -25.26
C GLY A 39 -10.79 -2.64 -26.06
N LYS A 40 -10.75 -2.32 -27.36
CA LYS A 40 -11.84 -2.58 -28.28
C LYS A 40 -11.58 -3.89 -29.04
N LEU A 41 -12.56 -4.80 -29.07
CA LEU A 41 -12.47 -6.04 -29.83
C LEU A 41 -12.34 -5.74 -31.33
N GLY A 42 -11.45 -6.44 -31.98
CA GLY A 42 -11.16 -6.27 -33.42
C GLY A 42 -9.98 -7.15 -33.84
N PRO A 43 -9.43 -6.91 -35.04
CA PRO A 43 -8.31 -7.70 -35.55
C PRO A 43 -7.06 -7.72 -34.66
N SER A 44 -6.82 -6.64 -33.88
CA SER A 44 -5.66 -6.48 -32.99
C SER A 44 -5.90 -6.93 -31.55
N LEU A 45 -7.13 -7.24 -31.15
CA LEU A 45 -7.47 -7.64 -29.78
C LEU A 45 -8.61 -8.65 -29.79
N SER A 46 -8.28 -9.92 -29.58
CA SER A 46 -9.25 -11.00 -29.44
C SER A 46 -9.81 -11.13 -28.02
N TRP A 47 -10.92 -11.85 -27.87
CA TRP A 47 -11.46 -12.16 -26.55
C TRP A 47 -10.51 -13.01 -25.69
N ASP A 48 -9.70 -13.86 -26.31
CA ASP A 48 -8.70 -14.66 -25.59
C ASP A 48 -7.51 -13.82 -25.11
N ASP A 49 -7.12 -12.79 -25.85
CA ASP A 49 -6.13 -11.81 -25.38
C ASP A 49 -6.68 -11.01 -24.18
N CYS A 50 -7.97 -10.66 -24.20
CA CYS A 50 -8.62 -10.05 -23.05
C CYS A 50 -8.59 -10.97 -21.82
N LYS A 51 -8.76 -12.30 -21.99
CA LYS A 51 -8.64 -13.27 -20.90
C LYS A 51 -7.20 -13.37 -20.36
N LYS A 52 -6.18 -13.29 -21.23
CA LYS A 52 -4.77 -13.25 -20.80
C LYS A 52 -4.49 -11.99 -19.99
N GLN A 53 -4.90 -10.83 -20.50
CA GLN A 53 -4.77 -9.55 -19.78
C GLN A 53 -5.53 -9.55 -18.44
N LYS A 54 -6.72 -10.18 -18.38
CA LYS A 54 -7.43 -10.39 -17.11
C LYS A 54 -6.55 -11.11 -16.09
N LYS A 55 -5.85 -12.20 -16.48
CA LYS A 55 -4.97 -12.96 -15.57
C LYS A 55 -3.83 -12.09 -15.01
N GLU A 56 -3.26 -11.22 -15.84
CA GLU A 56 -2.22 -10.28 -15.40
C GLU A 56 -2.76 -9.20 -14.45
N LEU A 57 -3.93 -8.65 -14.78
CA LEU A 57 -4.62 -7.70 -13.89
C LEU A 57 -4.98 -8.36 -12.56
N ASP A 58 -5.48 -9.60 -12.57
CA ASP A 58 -5.77 -10.35 -11.35
C ASP A 58 -4.51 -10.55 -10.49
N ARG A 59 -3.37 -10.87 -11.10
CA ARG A 59 -2.09 -10.97 -10.38
C ARG A 59 -1.69 -9.63 -9.77
N THR A 60 -1.83 -8.55 -10.54
CA THR A 60 -1.51 -7.19 -10.07
C THR A 60 -2.41 -6.77 -8.91
N PHE A 61 -3.71 -7.06 -8.99
CA PHE A 61 -4.64 -6.74 -7.90
C PHE A 61 -4.47 -7.66 -6.70
N LYS A 62 -4.20 -8.96 -6.89
CA LYS A 62 -3.86 -9.88 -5.80
C LYS A 62 -2.57 -9.48 -5.07
N SER A 63 -1.55 -9.04 -5.79
CA SER A 63 -0.33 -8.51 -5.16
C SER A 63 -0.59 -7.22 -4.38
N LYS A 64 -1.58 -6.42 -4.78
CA LYS A 64 -2.05 -5.24 -4.04
C LYS A 64 -3.03 -5.58 -2.91
N GLU A 65 -3.74 -6.71 -3.01
CA GLU A 65 -4.60 -7.28 -1.94
C GLU A 65 -3.80 -8.08 -0.90
N ALA A 66 -2.59 -8.54 -1.24
CA ALA A 66 -1.63 -8.93 -0.24
C ALA A 66 -1.57 -7.77 0.75
N GLY A 67 -2.14 -7.98 1.92
CA GLY A 67 -2.48 -6.91 2.86
C GLY A 67 -1.26 -6.02 3.11
N LYS A 68 -1.45 -4.79 3.56
CA LYS A 68 -0.36 -3.85 3.86
C LYS A 68 0.75 -4.50 4.69
N SER A 69 0.42 -5.52 5.48
CA SER A 69 1.35 -6.34 6.24
C SER A 69 2.28 -7.19 5.37
N GLU A 70 1.91 -7.52 4.14
CA GLU A 70 2.75 -8.27 3.19
C GLU A 70 3.61 -7.36 2.30
N MET A 71 3.49 -6.05 2.47
CA MET A 71 4.40 -5.11 1.81
C MET A 71 5.80 -5.19 2.44
N ASN A 72 6.82 -4.95 1.61
CA ASN A 72 8.15 -4.61 2.10
C ASN A 72 8.04 -3.37 3.01
N LEU A 73 8.81 -3.35 4.10
CA LEU A 73 8.75 -2.28 5.11
C LEU A 73 8.93 -0.88 4.50
N LYS A 74 9.88 -0.70 3.59
CA LYS A 74 10.11 0.58 2.92
C LYS A 74 8.88 1.01 2.12
N THR A 75 8.35 0.14 1.28
CA THR A 75 7.16 0.42 0.46
C THR A 75 5.94 0.74 1.33
N ALA A 76 5.76 0.01 2.43
CA ALA A 76 4.67 0.26 3.36
C ALA A 76 4.80 1.62 4.05
N ILE A 77 6.01 2.01 4.43
CA ILE A 77 6.31 3.33 5.03
C ILE A 77 6.01 4.46 4.05
N ASP A 78 6.48 4.36 2.80
CA ASP A 78 6.23 5.37 1.76
C ASP A 78 4.72 5.50 1.48
N THR A 79 4.00 4.38 1.42
CA THR A 79 2.54 4.36 1.23
C THR A 79 1.81 4.99 2.42
N PHE A 80 2.21 4.67 3.65
CA PHE A 80 1.64 5.28 4.86
C PHE A 80 1.89 6.77 4.93
N TYR A 81 3.10 7.22 4.61
CA TYR A 81 3.46 8.64 4.62
C TYR A 81 2.58 9.43 3.64
N ASN A 82 2.46 8.94 2.40
CA ASN A 82 1.60 9.54 1.38
C ASN A 82 0.12 9.54 1.80
N TYR A 83 -0.37 8.45 2.40
CA TYR A 83 -1.71 8.37 2.97
C TYR A 83 -1.92 9.43 4.07
N LYS A 84 -0.95 9.60 4.97
CA LYS A 84 -1.04 10.58 6.06
C LYS A 84 -1.07 12.01 5.52
N LEU A 85 -0.28 12.32 4.49
CA LEU A 85 -0.29 13.61 3.81
C LEU A 85 -1.63 13.89 3.11
N SER A 86 -2.21 12.90 2.43
CA SER A 86 -3.48 13.05 1.74
C SER A 86 -4.66 13.29 2.70
N LYS A 87 -4.61 12.66 3.88
CA LYS A 87 -5.63 12.86 4.94
C LYS A 87 -5.50 14.20 5.65
N ASN A 88 -4.28 14.68 5.84
CA ASN A 88 -4.03 15.88 6.64
C ASN A 88 -3.36 16.97 5.81
N ARG A 89 -4.15 17.53 4.86
CA ARG A 89 -3.67 18.57 3.92
C ARG A 89 -3.11 19.83 4.61
N LYS A 90 -3.52 20.10 5.84
CA LYS A 90 -3.07 21.25 6.64
C LYS A 90 -1.87 20.91 7.55
N MET A 91 -1.26 19.74 7.41
CA MET A 91 -0.10 19.36 8.22
C MET A 91 1.07 20.33 7.96
N GLN A 92 1.58 20.92 9.03
CA GLN A 92 2.74 21.82 8.97
C GLN A 92 3.98 21.10 8.40
N GLU A 93 4.82 21.82 7.69
CA GLU A 93 6.01 21.27 7.02
C GLU A 93 7.00 20.64 8.02
N SER A 94 7.17 21.27 9.20
CA SER A 94 7.97 20.72 10.30
C SER A 94 7.46 19.34 10.76
N SER A 95 6.13 19.17 10.87
CA SER A 95 5.52 17.89 11.26
C SER A 95 5.65 16.82 10.18
N LYS A 96 5.63 17.22 8.90
CA LYS A 96 5.90 16.30 7.78
C LYS A 96 7.33 15.78 7.84
N LYS A 97 8.32 16.69 7.94
CA LYS A 97 9.74 16.35 8.06
C LYS A 97 10.01 15.45 9.25
N LEU A 98 9.42 15.76 10.41
CA LEU A 98 9.58 14.97 11.64
C LEU A 98 9.00 13.56 11.46
N THR A 99 7.82 13.44 10.88
CA THR A 99 7.19 12.13 10.60
C THR A 99 8.07 11.31 9.67
N GLN A 100 8.52 11.90 8.56
CA GLN A 100 9.38 11.23 7.59
C GLN A 100 10.72 10.80 8.20
N TYR A 101 11.34 11.66 9.01
CA TYR A 101 12.58 11.34 9.74
C TYR A 101 12.43 10.10 10.60
N HIS A 102 11.37 10.04 11.43
CA HIS A 102 11.16 8.91 12.34
C HIS A 102 10.85 7.60 11.59
N LEU A 103 10.06 7.65 10.52
CA LEU A 103 9.77 6.49 9.67
C LEU A 103 11.01 5.99 8.94
N ASN A 104 11.81 6.88 8.38
CA ASN A 104 13.07 6.53 7.71
C ASN A 104 14.08 5.92 8.70
N LYS A 105 14.19 6.48 9.91
CA LYS A 105 15.07 5.93 10.95
C LYS A 105 14.63 4.53 11.37
N PHE A 106 13.31 4.29 11.48
CA PHE A 106 12.75 2.96 11.73
C PHE A 106 13.12 1.98 10.62
N ASN A 107 12.82 2.34 9.36
CA ASN A 107 13.16 1.51 8.20
C ASN A 107 14.66 1.17 8.17
N ASN A 108 15.52 2.17 8.25
CA ASN A 108 16.97 1.98 8.12
C ASN A 108 17.54 1.10 9.24
N THR A 109 17.06 1.28 10.48
CA THR A 109 17.53 0.48 11.61
C THR A 109 17.08 -0.97 11.52
N ILE A 110 15.81 -1.20 11.15
CA ILE A 110 15.27 -2.56 10.98
C ILE A 110 15.93 -3.24 9.77
N SER A 111 16.01 -2.55 8.63
CA SER A 111 16.60 -3.10 7.40
C SER A 111 18.09 -3.43 7.54
N LYS A 112 18.83 -2.64 8.34
CA LYS A 112 20.25 -2.92 8.63
C LYS A 112 20.44 -4.25 9.36
N ARG A 113 19.51 -4.63 10.24
CA ARG A 113 19.62 -5.86 11.03
C ARG A 113 18.98 -7.07 10.37
N TYR A 114 17.83 -6.89 9.74
CA TYR A 114 16.99 -7.98 9.23
C TYR A 114 16.92 -8.07 7.70
N GLY A 115 17.63 -7.17 7.01
CA GLY A 115 17.65 -7.10 5.55
C GLY A 115 16.61 -6.13 4.97
N SER A 116 16.92 -5.55 3.81
CA SER A 116 16.06 -4.56 3.13
C SER A 116 14.76 -5.14 2.58
N GLY A 117 14.68 -6.48 2.45
CA GLY A 117 13.48 -7.19 2.00
C GLY A 117 12.48 -7.52 3.11
N ILE A 118 12.72 -7.11 4.36
CA ILE A 118 11.82 -7.41 5.47
C ILE A 118 10.40 -6.92 5.19
N MET A 119 9.42 -7.79 5.37
CA MET A 119 8.00 -7.45 5.24
C MET A 119 7.43 -6.99 6.58
N VAL A 120 6.42 -6.11 6.54
CA VAL A 120 5.79 -5.58 7.76
C VAL A 120 5.24 -6.69 8.65
N LYS A 121 4.69 -7.77 8.09
CA LYS A 121 4.18 -8.93 8.84
C LYS A 121 5.22 -9.63 9.72
N HIS A 122 6.50 -9.49 9.40
CA HIS A 122 7.58 -10.08 10.17
C HIS A 122 8.03 -9.21 11.35
N ILE A 123 7.49 -7.99 11.48
CA ILE A 123 7.80 -7.08 12.59
C ILE A 123 6.94 -7.46 13.78
N ASP A 124 7.47 -8.35 14.59
CA ASP A 124 6.85 -8.83 15.82
C ASP A 124 7.21 -7.97 17.05
N ILE A 125 6.66 -8.35 18.19
CA ILE A 125 6.88 -7.68 19.47
C ILE A 125 8.36 -7.73 19.89
N LYS A 126 9.10 -8.79 19.54
CA LYS A 126 10.52 -8.95 19.90
C LYS A 126 11.38 -7.97 19.13
N ILE A 127 11.12 -7.80 17.84
CA ILE A 127 11.78 -6.82 16.97
C ILE A 127 11.51 -5.40 17.47
N LEU A 128 10.26 -5.10 17.82
CA LEU A 128 9.87 -3.79 18.33
C LEU A 128 10.51 -3.49 19.70
N ALA A 129 10.52 -4.45 20.61
CA ALA A 129 11.15 -4.31 21.92
C ALA A 129 12.66 -4.04 21.78
N TRP A 130 13.36 -4.81 20.93
CA TRP A 130 14.76 -4.55 20.62
C TRP A 130 14.96 -3.14 20.01
N TYR A 131 14.16 -2.78 19.05
CA TYR A 131 14.25 -1.48 18.40
C TYR A 131 14.06 -0.32 19.39
N TYR A 132 13.03 -0.39 20.21
CA TYR A 132 12.77 0.65 21.22
C TYR A 132 13.83 0.72 22.29
N ALA A 133 14.38 -0.42 22.75
CA ALA A 133 15.50 -0.45 23.67
C ALA A 133 16.76 0.26 23.09
N LEU A 134 17.02 0.06 21.78
CA LEU A 134 18.10 0.77 21.10
C LEU A 134 17.84 2.28 21.05
N ARG A 135 16.62 2.69 20.69
CA ARG A 135 16.24 4.11 20.52
C ARG A 135 16.21 4.86 21.85
N THR A 136 15.87 4.22 22.95
CA THR A 136 15.84 4.83 24.29
C THR A 136 17.25 5.27 24.73
N LYS A 137 18.30 4.62 24.23
CA LYS A 137 19.70 5.04 24.50
C LYS A 137 20.09 6.30 23.73
N GLU A 138 19.42 6.60 22.63
CA GLU A 138 19.77 7.71 21.73
C GLU A 138 18.86 8.94 21.89
N LEU A 139 17.66 8.78 22.43
CA LEU A 139 16.63 9.82 22.49
C LEU A 139 16.26 10.17 23.93
N LYS A 140 16.01 11.46 24.17
CA LYS A 140 15.33 11.92 25.39
C LYS A 140 13.88 11.38 25.42
N GLU A 141 13.32 11.24 26.62
CA GLU A 141 12.01 10.66 26.83
C GLU A 141 10.89 11.32 25.99
N SER A 142 10.84 12.65 25.97
CA SER A 142 9.86 13.40 25.16
C SER A 142 9.95 13.09 23.69
N SER A 143 11.18 13.02 23.14
CA SER A 143 11.42 12.65 21.73
C SER A 143 11.07 11.18 21.47
N MET A 144 11.31 10.31 22.43
CA MET A 144 10.95 8.88 22.35
C MET A 144 9.44 8.69 22.30
N ASN A 145 8.66 9.47 23.06
CA ASN A 145 7.21 9.44 23.04
C ASN A 145 6.64 9.85 21.67
N VAL A 146 7.19 10.90 21.07
CA VAL A 146 6.82 11.31 19.69
C VAL A 146 7.16 10.20 18.69
N HIS A 147 8.35 9.63 18.80
CA HIS A 147 8.81 8.53 17.95
C HIS A 147 7.88 7.32 18.02
N ARG A 148 7.54 6.85 19.25
CA ARG A 148 6.60 5.75 19.46
C ARG A 148 5.25 6.02 18.81
N ARG A 149 4.65 7.20 19.04
CA ARG A 149 3.35 7.56 18.44
C ARG A 149 3.34 7.46 16.91
N ILE A 150 4.43 7.86 16.27
CA ILE A 150 4.54 7.79 14.79
C ILE A 150 4.61 6.33 14.33
N ILE A 151 5.48 5.52 14.96
CA ILE A 151 5.63 4.10 14.62
C ILE A 151 4.35 3.32 14.92
N ASP A 152 3.73 3.53 16.07
CA ASP A 152 2.47 2.86 16.43
C ASP A 152 1.34 3.22 15.46
N SER A 153 1.28 4.49 15.02
CA SER A 153 0.32 4.92 14.00
C SER A 153 0.55 4.21 12.67
N PHE A 154 1.81 4.02 12.27
CA PHE A 154 2.18 3.26 11.08
C PHE A 154 1.79 1.78 11.23
N LEU A 155 2.14 1.14 12.35
CA LEU A 155 1.85 -0.28 12.59
C LEU A 155 0.33 -0.54 12.69
N LYS A 156 -0.43 0.35 13.32
CA LYS A 156 -1.90 0.27 13.32
C LYS A 156 -2.47 0.37 11.91
N TRP A 157 -1.98 1.30 11.12
CA TRP A 157 -2.41 1.44 9.72
C TRP A 157 -2.05 0.19 8.88
N SER A 158 -0.93 -0.43 9.13
CA SER A 158 -0.48 -1.61 8.38
C SER A 158 -1.27 -2.89 8.70
N LYS A 159 -1.96 -2.95 9.84
CA LYS A 159 -2.79 -4.09 10.25
C LYS A 159 -4.23 -4.01 9.72
N ASN A 160 -4.69 -2.81 9.33
CA ASN A 160 -6.02 -2.56 8.80
C ASN A 160 -6.01 -2.50 7.26
#